data_1ce513367a46e7d6cab300f1afcf6705
#
_entry.id   1ce513367a46e7d6cab300f1afcf6705
#
_cell.length_a   1.000
_cell.length_b   1.000
_cell.length_c   1.000
_cell.angle_alpha   90.00
_cell.angle_beta   90.00
_cell.angle_gamma   90.00
#
_symmetry.space_group_name_H-M   'P 1'
#
loop_
_entity.id
_entity.type
_entity.pdbx_description
1 polymer ?
#
loop_
_entity_poly.entity_id
_entity_poly.type
_entity_poly.pdbx_seq_one_letter_code
_entity_poly.pdbx_strand_id
1 'polypeptide(L)'
;MRNNITKASQEGKDFWKNYMDIWFGKNLIQKWEKLCFVDRIQSANGEISVEVYKNKDPYQPTIVFSHGIAGYARLLLPFIIPLYEKGYNIVAPDLEGFGFNNRKKGDFTFDIHLQNLNDAVAYARSQFLGPVFLGGASMGGPLAYATDARYDCADGLICWCLWDFSDREFIIDSSTTKGLTFFILPILRLTAQFLGRMTVKTTRFVPFRALSKDPEFNDLLLRDPYSGNKISVRGAISLVTQSKPDIPHEKYLKPVLVCQPDDDEMTRPYHTKKVFNRLGSMQKMYVGFDGGHFPLTLSTYKKWGESVQNFIESLKTNDHSTINQED
;
A
#
# COMPACT_ATOMS: atom_id res chain seq x y z
N MET A 1 19.05 -24.22 9.23
CA MET A 1 18.13 -24.69 8.16
C MET A 1 17.83 -23.63 7.07
N ARG A 2 18.50 -22.47 7.09
CA ARG A 2 18.21 -21.33 6.18
C ARG A 2 19.04 -21.29 4.88
N ASN A 3 19.93 -22.26 4.63
CA ASN A 3 20.89 -22.23 3.51
C ASN A 3 20.46 -22.92 2.22
N ASN A 4 19.20 -23.32 2.05
CA ASN A 4 18.76 -24.09 0.88
C ASN A 4 17.89 -23.29 -0.13
N ILE A 5 18.15 -21.99 -0.29
CA ILE A 5 17.59 -21.25 -1.43
C ILE A 5 18.36 -21.70 -2.66
N THR A 6 17.76 -22.52 -3.51
CA THR A 6 18.40 -22.98 -4.74
C THR A 6 18.57 -21.83 -5.72
N LYS A 7 19.67 -21.80 -6.46
CA LYS A 7 20.00 -20.73 -7.44
C LYS A 7 18.88 -20.51 -8.47
N ALA A 8 18.16 -21.58 -8.84
CA ALA A 8 17.04 -21.53 -9.78
C ALA A 8 15.79 -20.83 -9.19
N SER A 9 15.60 -20.84 -7.87
CA SER A 9 14.50 -20.13 -7.18
C SER A 9 14.84 -18.65 -6.90
N GLN A 10 16.11 -18.24 -7.05
CA GLN A 10 16.55 -16.87 -6.79
C GLN A 10 16.25 -15.90 -7.95
N GLU A 11 16.01 -16.38 -9.16
CA GLU A 11 15.83 -15.53 -10.37
C GLU A 11 14.43 -15.63 -10.99
N GLY A 12 13.59 -16.54 -10.51
CA GLY A 12 12.28 -16.81 -11.09
C GLY A 12 11.11 -16.01 -10.51
N LYS A 13 9.95 -16.10 -11.16
CA LYS A 13 8.67 -15.48 -10.73
C LYS A 13 8.21 -15.92 -9.34
N ASP A 14 8.82 -16.97 -8.80
CA ASP A 14 8.52 -17.55 -7.49
C ASP A 14 9.49 -17.13 -6.39
N PHE A 15 10.36 -16.15 -6.64
CA PHE A 15 11.34 -15.68 -5.65
C PHE A 15 10.69 -15.31 -4.31
N TRP A 16 9.53 -14.67 -4.35
CA TRP A 16 8.76 -14.24 -3.18
C TRP A 16 8.35 -15.41 -2.26
N LYS A 17 8.18 -16.63 -2.80
CA LYS A 17 7.85 -17.81 -2.02
C LYS A 17 8.92 -18.14 -0.98
N ASN A 18 10.18 -17.80 -1.27
CA ASN A 18 11.30 -18.08 -0.36
C ASN A 18 11.12 -17.36 0.98
N TYR A 19 10.88 -16.04 0.96
CA TYR A 19 10.72 -15.31 2.20
C TYR A 19 9.31 -15.47 2.80
N MET A 20 8.28 -15.68 2.00
CA MET A 20 6.96 -16.03 2.52
C MET A 20 6.98 -17.36 3.28
N ASP A 21 7.66 -18.39 2.77
CA ASP A 21 7.79 -19.68 3.46
C ASP A 21 8.58 -19.55 4.77
N ILE A 22 9.67 -18.80 4.77
CA ILE A 22 10.56 -18.66 5.93
C ILE A 22 9.87 -17.95 7.10
N TRP A 23 9.18 -16.84 6.86
CA TRP A 23 8.61 -16.00 7.93
C TRP A 23 7.12 -16.24 8.18
N PHE A 24 6.35 -16.67 7.18
CA PHE A 24 4.91 -16.83 7.30
C PHE A 24 4.43 -18.27 7.06
N GLY A 25 5.30 -19.15 6.56
CA GLY A 25 5.01 -20.55 6.30
C GLY A 25 4.26 -20.82 5.00
N LYS A 26 4.32 -22.07 4.56
CA LYS A 26 3.76 -22.54 3.28
C LYS A 26 2.26 -22.34 3.13
N ASN A 27 1.53 -22.23 4.23
CA ASN A 27 0.08 -22.11 4.21
C ASN A 27 -0.39 -20.85 3.47
N LEU A 28 0.31 -19.71 3.61
CA LEU A 28 -0.03 -18.50 2.86
C LEU A 28 0.16 -18.68 1.35
N ILE A 29 1.24 -19.36 0.95
CA ILE A 29 1.53 -19.66 -0.45
C ILE A 29 0.44 -20.56 -1.04
N GLN A 30 0.06 -21.63 -0.32
CA GLN A 30 -1.00 -22.56 -0.74
C GLN A 30 -2.36 -21.86 -0.85
N LYS A 31 -2.67 -20.94 0.07
CA LYS A 31 -3.89 -20.12 -0.02
C LYS A 31 -3.86 -19.23 -1.25
N TRP A 32 -2.73 -18.56 -1.52
CA TRP A 32 -2.57 -17.77 -2.74
C TRP A 32 -2.81 -18.61 -3.99
N GLU A 33 -2.16 -19.77 -4.13
CA GLU A 33 -2.30 -20.67 -5.28
C GLU A 33 -3.74 -21.15 -5.49
N LYS A 34 -4.50 -21.30 -4.41
CA LYS A 34 -5.90 -21.78 -4.45
C LYS A 34 -6.92 -20.68 -4.69
N LEU A 35 -6.68 -19.48 -4.18
CA LEU A 35 -7.69 -18.42 -4.04
C LEU A 35 -7.46 -17.25 -4.99
N CYS A 36 -6.20 -17.03 -5.40
CA CYS A 36 -5.85 -15.88 -6.21
C CYS A 36 -6.13 -16.14 -7.69
N PHE A 37 -6.85 -15.21 -8.30
CA PHE A 37 -6.95 -15.07 -9.74
C PHE A 37 -6.15 -13.82 -10.15
N VAL A 38 -5.29 -13.94 -11.15
CA VAL A 38 -4.51 -12.82 -11.68
C VAL A 38 -5.14 -12.33 -12.97
N ASP A 39 -5.52 -11.06 -13.01
CA ASP A 39 -6.08 -10.39 -14.16
C ASP A 39 -5.18 -9.22 -14.62
N ARG A 40 -5.52 -8.64 -15.78
CA ARG A 40 -4.86 -7.45 -16.30
C ARG A 40 -5.91 -6.40 -16.65
N ILE A 41 -5.70 -5.19 -16.17
CA ILE A 41 -6.61 -4.08 -16.41
C ILE A 41 -5.89 -2.96 -17.18
N GLN A 42 -6.62 -2.27 -18.05
CA GLN A 42 -6.10 -1.07 -18.71
C GLN A 42 -5.95 0.05 -17.68
N SER A 43 -4.84 0.75 -17.71
CA SER A 43 -4.54 1.87 -16.85
C SER A 43 -3.65 2.88 -17.57
N ALA A 44 -3.23 3.94 -16.89
CA ALA A 44 -2.57 5.16 -17.38
C ALA A 44 -1.66 5.00 -18.63
N ASN A 45 -0.73 4.05 -18.63
CA ASN A 45 0.24 3.85 -19.72
C ASN A 45 0.19 2.45 -20.33
N GLY A 46 -0.88 1.70 -20.12
CA GLY A 46 -1.09 0.35 -20.59
C GLY A 46 -1.62 -0.56 -19.49
N GLU A 47 -1.43 -1.87 -19.61
CA GLU A 47 -1.96 -2.81 -18.66
C GLU A 47 -1.15 -2.89 -17.37
N ILE A 48 -1.85 -2.99 -16.24
CA ILE A 48 -1.31 -3.38 -14.95
C ILE A 48 -1.89 -4.72 -14.49
N SER A 49 -1.11 -5.47 -13.73
CA SER A 49 -1.54 -6.73 -13.12
C SER A 49 -2.35 -6.45 -11.86
N VAL A 50 -3.42 -7.20 -11.66
CA VAL A 50 -4.21 -7.19 -10.42
C VAL A 50 -4.38 -8.62 -9.91
N GLU A 51 -4.19 -8.83 -8.63
CA GLU A 51 -4.54 -10.06 -7.94
C GLU A 51 -5.93 -9.93 -7.33
N VAL A 52 -6.80 -10.88 -7.63
CA VAL A 52 -8.21 -10.85 -7.23
C VAL A 52 -8.51 -12.05 -6.36
N TYR A 53 -9.11 -11.79 -5.20
CA TYR A 53 -9.58 -12.81 -4.27
C TYR A 53 -11.09 -12.65 -4.12
N LYS A 54 -11.84 -13.49 -4.81
CA LYS A 54 -13.31 -13.42 -4.90
C LYS A 54 -13.96 -14.29 -3.84
N ASN A 55 -14.76 -13.68 -3.00
CA ASN A 55 -15.60 -14.41 -2.05
C ASN A 55 -16.88 -14.91 -2.71
N LYS A 56 -17.64 -15.79 -2.03
CA LYS A 56 -18.89 -16.39 -2.58
C LYS A 56 -20.01 -15.36 -2.75
N ASP A 57 -20.08 -14.38 -1.87
CA ASP A 57 -21.10 -13.34 -1.87
C ASP A 57 -20.55 -12.07 -2.54
N PRO A 58 -21.08 -11.68 -3.72
CA PRO A 58 -20.62 -10.49 -4.43
C PRO A 58 -21.02 -9.17 -3.75
N TYR A 59 -21.95 -9.20 -2.79
CA TYR A 59 -22.39 -8.01 -2.03
C TYR A 59 -21.49 -7.71 -0.82
N GLN A 60 -20.56 -8.60 -0.49
CA GLN A 60 -19.59 -8.30 0.55
C GLN A 60 -18.70 -7.11 0.15
N PRO A 61 -18.27 -6.31 1.13
CA PRO A 61 -17.35 -5.22 0.84
C PRO A 61 -16.11 -5.71 0.09
N THR A 62 -15.66 -4.89 -0.85
CA THR A 62 -14.44 -5.12 -1.61
C THR A 62 -13.36 -4.16 -1.12
N ILE A 63 -12.16 -4.66 -0.88
CA ILE A 63 -11.02 -3.87 -0.48
C ILE A 63 -9.99 -3.86 -1.61
N VAL A 64 -9.81 -2.69 -2.23
CA VAL A 64 -8.68 -2.45 -3.13
C VAL A 64 -7.48 -2.09 -2.28
N PHE A 65 -6.47 -2.97 -2.22
CA PHE A 65 -5.38 -2.83 -1.27
C PHE A 65 -4.02 -2.75 -1.97
N SER A 66 -3.40 -1.58 -1.89
CA SER A 66 -2.15 -1.25 -2.58
C SER A 66 -0.91 -1.57 -1.75
N HIS A 67 0.15 -1.97 -2.44
CA HIS A 67 1.47 -2.13 -1.84
C HIS A 67 2.19 -0.79 -1.64
N GLY A 68 3.23 -0.83 -0.79
CA GLY A 68 4.16 0.27 -0.59
C GLY A 68 5.30 0.32 -1.61
N ILE A 69 6.24 1.26 -1.40
CA ILE A 69 7.46 1.35 -2.20
C ILE A 69 8.26 0.05 -2.10
N ALA A 70 8.83 -0.39 -3.18
CA ALA A 70 9.52 -1.67 -3.31
C ALA A 70 8.63 -2.91 -3.11
N GLY A 71 7.31 -2.73 -2.98
CA GLY A 71 6.36 -3.82 -2.86
C GLY A 71 5.72 -4.23 -4.19
N TYR A 72 4.85 -5.22 -4.12
CA TYR A 72 3.92 -5.66 -5.15
C TYR A 72 2.86 -6.54 -4.49
N ALA A 73 1.78 -6.90 -5.20
CA ALA A 73 0.60 -7.53 -4.63
C ALA A 73 0.90 -8.77 -3.76
N ARG A 74 1.78 -9.67 -4.21
CA ARG A 74 2.11 -10.90 -3.46
C ARG A 74 2.79 -10.67 -2.11
N LEU A 75 3.47 -9.54 -1.93
CA LEU A 75 4.03 -9.18 -0.63
C LEU A 75 2.96 -8.85 0.41
N LEU A 76 1.76 -8.53 -0.06
CA LEU A 76 0.63 -8.19 0.80
C LEU A 76 -0.16 -9.42 1.29
N LEU A 77 0.26 -10.64 0.95
CA LEU A 77 -0.45 -11.86 1.40
C LEU A 77 -0.74 -11.91 2.89
N PRO A 78 0.18 -11.52 3.78
CA PRO A 78 -0.12 -11.46 5.21
C PRO A 78 -1.27 -10.52 5.56
N PHE A 79 -1.46 -9.42 4.81
CA PHE A 79 -2.59 -8.50 4.96
C PHE A 79 -3.86 -9.05 4.30
N ILE A 80 -3.74 -9.61 3.10
CA ILE A 80 -4.86 -9.99 2.23
C ILE A 80 -5.60 -11.21 2.76
N ILE A 81 -4.86 -12.27 3.15
CA ILE A 81 -5.49 -13.54 3.54
C ILE A 81 -6.41 -13.38 4.74
N PRO A 82 -6.04 -12.66 5.83
CA PRO A 82 -6.98 -12.43 6.93
C PRO A 82 -8.24 -11.66 6.52
N LEU A 83 -8.14 -10.71 5.59
CA LEU A 83 -9.31 -9.98 5.08
C LEU A 83 -10.22 -10.88 4.26
N TYR A 84 -9.66 -11.72 3.38
CA TYR A 84 -10.43 -12.70 2.64
C TYR A 84 -11.15 -13.69 3.57
N GLU A 85 -10.50 -14.16 4.63
CA GLU A 85 -11.07 -15.06 5.64
C GLU A 85 -12.22 -14.41 6.44
N LYS A 86 -12.26 -13.08 6.52
CA LYS A 86 -13.38 -12.31 7.07
C LYS A 86 -14.56 -12.13 6.08
N GLY A 87 -14.43 -12.65 4.86
CA GLY A 87 -15.51 -12.64 3.87
C GLY A 87 -15.40 -11.51 2.84
N TYR A 88 -14.37 -10.68 2.88
CA TYR A 88 -14.22 -9.56 1.95
C TYR A 88 -13.69 -10.01 0.58
N ASN A 89 -14.12 -9.32 -0.48
CA ASN A 89 -13.47 -9.40 -1.78
C ASN A 89 -12.22 -8.52 -1.77
N ILE A 90 -11.13 -8.97 -2.42
CA ILE A 90 -9.88 -8.19 -2.46
C ILE A 90 -9.43 -8.01 -3.90
N VAL A 91 -8.99 -6.81 -4.22
CA VAL A 91 -8.28 -6.47 -5.46
C VAL A 91 -6.95 -5.84 -5.08
N ALA A 92 -5.85 -6.49 -5.42
CA ALA A 92 -4.51 -6.01 -5.11
C ALA A 92 -3.74 -5.71 -6.40
N PRO A 93 -3.61 -4.43 -6.81
CA PRO A 93 -2.88 -4.06 -8.01
C PRO A 93 -1.37 -4.09 -7.78
N ASP A 94 -0.63 -4.50 -8.82
CA ASP A 94 0.77 -4.11 -8.98
C ASP A 94 0.78 -2.71 -9.61
N LEU A 95 1.29 -1.71 -8.91
CA LEU A 95 1.40 -0.35 -9.44
C LEU A 95 2.44 -0.29 -10.57
N GLU A 96 2.27 0.62 -11.53
CA GLU A 96 3.22 0.78 -12.64
C GLU A 96 4.66 0.93 -12.13
N GLY A 97 5.58 0.20 -12.74
CA GLY A 97 6.99 0.14 -12.31
C GLY A 97 7.29 -0.92 -11.25
N PHE A 98 6.29 -1.63 -10.73
CA PHE A 98 6.46 -2.66 -9.71
C PHE A 98 5.87 -4.01 -10.14
N GLY A 99 6.16 -5.06 -9.36
CA GLY A 99 5.58 -6.39 -9.48
C GLY A 99 5.72 -7.02 -10.86
N PHE A 100 4.64 -7.60 -11.36
CA PHE A 100 4.59 -8.34 -12.62
C PHE A 100 4.17 -7.49 -13.84
N ASN A 101 4.22 -6.17 -13.73
CA ASN A 101 3.98 -5.27 -14.84
C ASN A 101 5.13 -5.29 -15.85
N ASN A 102 4.81 -5.16 -17.14
CA ASN A 102 5.78 -5.17 -18.25
C ASN A 102 6.54 -3.85 -18.41
N ARG A 103 6.36 -2.89 -17.50
CA ARG A 103 7.03 -1.59 -17.53
C ARG A 103 8.42 -1.64 -16.89
N LYS A 104 9.23 -0.63 -17.20
CA LYS A 104 10.56 -0.49 -16.58
C LYS A 104 10.44 -0.39 -15.08
N LYS A 105 11.14 -1.27 -14.36
CA LYS A 105 11.10 -1.32 -12.91
C LYS A 105 11.50 0.02 -12.27
N GLY A 106 10.67 0.48 -11.33
CA GLY A 106 10.84 1.74 -10.62
C GLY A 106 10.51 3.00 -11.43
N ASP A 107 10.04 2.88 -12.67
CA ASP A 107 9.69 4.04 -13.49
C ASP A 107 8.20 4.34 -13.40
N PHE A 108 7.86 5.39 -12.65
CA PHE A 108 6.50 5.85 -12.41
C PHE A 108 6.48 7.37 -12.15
N THR A 109 5.29 7.94 -11.96
CA THR A 109 5.05 9.23 -11.31
C THR A 109 3.93 9.08 -10.30
N PHE A 110 3.79 10.05 -9.39
CA PHE A 110 2.71 10.08 -8.40
C PHE A 110 1.34 9.98 -9.07
N ASP A 111 1.08 10.82 -10.10
CA ASP A 111 -0.19 10.84 -10.83
C ASP A 111 -0.50 9.50 -11.53
N ILE A 112 0.51 8.82 -12.07
CA ILE A 112 0.33 7.48 -12.67
C ILE A 112 -0.15 6.49 -11.62
N HIS A 113 0.41 6.51 -10.41
CA HIS A 113 -0.04 5.63 -9.33
C HIS A 113 -1.46 5.94 -8.86
N LEU A 114 -1.84 7.23 -8.78
CA LEU A 114 -3.23 7.60 -8.47
C LEU A 114 -4.18 7.06 -9.53
N GLN A 115 -3.82 7.19 -10.82
CA GLN A 115 -4.63 6.63 -11.91
C GLN A 115 -4.71 5.10 -11.83
N ASN A 116 -3.59 4.41 -11.55
CA ASN A 116 -3.62 2.94 -11.38
C ASN A 116 -4.60 2.51 -10.27
N LEU A 117 -4.63 3.23 -9.15
CA LEU A 117 -5.54 2.92 -8.05
C LEU A 117 -7.00 3.23 -8.40
N ASN A 118 -7.26 4.35 -9.08
CA ASN A 118 -8.59 4.69 -9.55
C ASN A 118 -9.13 3.62 -10.53
N ASP A 119 -8.29 3.16 -11.46
CA ASP A 119 -8.67 2.11 -12.42
C ASP A 119 -8.88 0.76 -11.71
N ALA A 120 -8.10 0.45 -10.68
CA ALA A 120 -8.31 -0.74 -9.86
C ALA A 120 -9.63 -0.67 -9.06
N VAL A 121 -10.03 0.52 -8.56
CA VAL A 121 -11.34 0.73 -7.93
C VAL A 121 -12.46 0.57 -8.96
N ALA A 122 -12.33 1.15 -10.15
CA ALA A 122 -13.31 1.00 -11.22
C ALA A 122 -13.48 -0.47 -11.64
N TYR A 123 -12.36 -1.21 -11.73
CA TYR A 123 -12.39 -2.66 -11.95
C TYR A 123 -13.14 -3.38 -10.81
N ALA A 124 -12.83 -3.09 -9.54
CA ALA A 124 -13.50 -3.68 -8.41
C ALA A 124 -15.02 -3.44 -8.45
N ARG A 125 -15.47 -2.22 -8.76
CA ARG A 125 -16.88 -1.88 -8.92
C ARG A 125 -17.56 -2.60 -10.11
N SER A 126 -16.79 -2.97 -11.14
CA SER A 126 -17.32 -3.77 -12.26
C SER A 126 -17.48 -5.25 -11.93
N GLN A 127 -16.74 -5.75 -10.94
CA GLN A 127 -16.73 -7.18 -10.56
C GLN A 127 -17.60 -7.50 -9.35
N PHE A 128 -17.85 -6.52 -8.47
CA PHE A 128 -18.49 -6.71 -7.18
C PHE A 128 -19.59 -5.66 -6.96
N LEU A 129 -20.59 -6.02 -6.15
CA LEU A 129 -21.80 -5.21 -5.94
C LEU A 129 -21.83 -4.50 -4.58
N GLY A 130 -20.93 -4.89 -3.66
CA GLY A 130 -20.82 -4.28 -2.33
C GLY A 130 -20.01 -2.98 -2.34
N PRO A 131 -19.94 -2.29 -1.19
CA PRO A 131 -19.14 -1.08 -1.06
C PRO A 131 -17.64 -1.37 -1.31
N VAL A 132 -16.93 -0.40 -1.87
CA VAL A 132 -15.51 -0.51 -2.23
C VAL A 132 -14.68 0.41 -1.36
N PHE A 133 -13.85 -0.17 -0.50
CA PHE A 133 -12.86 0.55 0.29
C PHE A 133 -11.52 0.56 -0.46
N LEU A 134 -10.85 1.70 -0.44
CA LEU A 134 -9.50 1.83 -0.98
C LEU A 134 -8.50 1.92 0.16
N GLY A 135 -7.38 1.24 0.03
CA GLY A 135 -6.36 1.26 1.07
C GLY A 135 -5.00 0.79 0.59
N GLY A 136 -4.11 0.61 1.53
CA GLY A 136 -2.80 0.06 1.23
C GLY A 136 -1.84 0.12 2.40
N ALA A 137 -0.72 -0.57 2.22
CA ALA A 137 0.35 -0.61 3.19
C ALA A 137 1.45 0.38 2.85
N SER A 138 2.01 1.06 3.88
CA SER A 138 3.11 2.01 3.72
C SER A 138 2.73 3.11 2.72
N MET A 139 3.54 3.36 1.67
CA MET A 139 3.22 4.31 0.60
C MET A 139 1.81 4.11 0.00
N GLY A 140 1.27 2.88 0.04
CA GLY A 140 -0.08 2.59 -0.42
C GLY A 140 -1.18 3.32 0.34
N GLY A 141 -1.01 3.60 1.64
CA GLY A 141 -1.98 4.37 2.43
C GLY A 141 -2.12 5.83 1.96
N PRO A 142 -1.03 6.63 1.93
CA PRO A 142 -1.06 7.96 1.35
C PRO A 142 -1.51 8.04 -0.10
N LEU A 143 -1.15 7.04 -0.94
CA LEU A 143 -1.63 6.97 -2.32
C LEU A 143 -3.14 6.73 -2.35
N ALA A 144 -3.68 5.85 -1.51
CA ALA A 144 -5.12 5.60 -1.41
C ALA A 144 -5.87 6.88 -1.03
N TYR A 145 -5.39 7.60 -0.01
CA TYR A 145 -5.95 8.89 0.39
C TYR A 145 -5.93 9.91 -0.76
N ALA A 146 -4.77 10.08 -1.42
CA ALA A 146 -4.65 11.05 -2.51
C ALA A 146 -5.49 10.66 -3.74
N THR A 147 -5.65 9.36 -4.02
CA THR A 147 -6.51 8.87 -5.09
C THR A 147 -7.96 9.20 -4.81
N ASP A 148 -8.47 8.88 -3.62
CA ASP A 148 -9.87 9.15 -3.30
C ASP A 148 -10.14 10.66 -3.15
N ALA A 149 -9.19 11.43 -2.62
CA ALA A 149 -9.28 12.88 -2.58
C ALA A 149 -9.39 13.53 -3.98
N ARG A 150 -8.80 12.91 -5.01
CA ARG A 150 -8.83 13.39 -6.38
C ARG A 150 -10.06 12.92 -7.18
N TYR A 151 -10.38 11.63 -7.07
CA TYR A 151 -11.34 10.98 -7.95
C TYR A 151 -12.68 10.69 -7.29
N ASP A 152 -12.79 10.84 -5.96
CA ASP A 152 -14.00 10.53 -5.19
C ASP A 152 -14.53 9.11 -5.48
N CYS A 153 -13.64 8.12 -5.54
CA CYS A 153 -13.90 6.82 -6.13
C CYS A 153 -14.26 5.70 -5.13
N ALA A 154 -13.87 5.84 -3.85
CA ALA A 154 -14.07 4.82 -2.83
C ALA A 154 -15.14 5.22 -1.80
N ASP A 155 -15.68 4.24 -1.06
CA ASP A 155 -16.67 4.47 0.00
C ASP A 155 -16.01 4.73 1.37
N GLY A 156 -14.69 4.55 1.46
CA GLY A 156 -13.88 4.81 2.63
C GLY A 156 -12.45 4.31 2.48
N LEU A 157 -11.60 4.57 3.47
CA LEU A 157 -10.19 4.22 3.43
C LEU A 157 -9.81 3.21 4.51
N ILE A 158 -8.87 2.31 4.17
CA ILE A 158 -8.28 1.33 5.07
C ILE A 158 -6.76 1.37 4.90
N CYS A 159 -6.05 2.09 5.77
CA CYS A 159 -4.63 2.39 5.61
C CYS A 159 -3.79 1.70 6.67
N TRP A 160 -2.71 1.04 6.25
CA TRP A 160 -1.59 0.67 7.10
C TRP A 160 -0.50 1.72 6.96
N CYS A 161 -0.42 2.62 7.91
CA CYS A 161 0.22 3.93 7.90
C CYS A 161 -0.51 4.95 7.00
N LEU A 162 -0.47 6.20 7.43
CA LEU A 162 -1.00 7.33 6.66
C LEU A 162 -0.20 8.59 6.99
N TRP A 163 0.57 9.10 6.04
CA TRP A 163 1.32 10.34 6.18
C TRP A 163 1.04 11.30 5.04
N ASP A 164 1.50 12.53 5.18
CA ASP A 164 1.44 13.54 4.14
C ASP A 164 2.81 13.67 3.45
N PHE A 165 2.92 13.30 2.20
CA PHE A 165 4.15 13.44 1.40
C PHE A 165 4.55 14.91 1.19
N SER A 166 3.64 15.87 1.34
CA SER A 166 3.94 17.30 1.24
C SER A 166 4.50 17.87 2.55
N ASP A 167 4.45 17.11 3.64
CA ASP A 167 5.02 17.51 4.93
C ASP A 167 6.54 17.40 4.90
N ARG A 168 7.22 18.55 5.00
CA ARG A 168 8.68 18.62 5.00
C ARG A 168 9.30 17.88 6.18
N GLU A 169 8.64 17.90 7.34
CA GLU A 169 9.09 17.19 8.54
C GLU A 169 9.13 15.67 8.28
N PHE A 170 8.05 15.12 7.67
CA PHE A 170 8.02 13.72 7.26
C PHE A 170 9.18 13.38 6.31
N ILE A 171 9.42 14.21 5.27
CA ILE A 171 10.49 13.94 4.29
C ILE A 171 11.87 13.94 4.96
N ILE A 172 12.12 14.87 5.90
CA ILE A 172 13.38 14.95 6.63
C ILE A 172 13.58 13.72 7.53
N ASP A 173 12.55 13.33 8.27
CA ASP A 173 12.61 12.25 9.23
C ASP A 173 12.70 10.87 8.57
N SER A 174 11.93 10.66 7.50
CA SER A 174 11.76 9.34 6.87
C SER A 174 12.74 9.08 5.73
N SER A 175 13.57 10.07 5.31
CA SER A 175 14.55 9.85 4.26
C SER A 175 15.97 9.69 4.79
N THR A 176 16.75 8.82 4.13
CA THR A 176 18.19 8.66 4.42
C THR A 176 19.00 9.91 4.09
N THR A 177 18.50 10.75 3.18
CA THR A 177 19.15 12.00 2.75
C THR A 177 18.79 13.18 3.64
N LYS A 178 17.80 13.00 4.53
CA LYS A 178 17.28 14.06 5.42
C LYS A 178 17.01 15.36 4.64
N GLY A 179 17.41 16.51 5.17
CA GLY A 179 17.18 17.81 4.51
C GLY A 179 17.92 18.04 3.20
N LEU A 180 18.92 17.23 2.84
CA LEU A 180 19.70 17.39 1.60
C LEU A 180 18.82 17.28 0.35
N THR A 181 17.73 16.52 0.41
CA THR A 181 16.76 16.38 -0.69
C THR A 181 16.28 17.74 -1.19
N PHE A 182 16.01 18.71 -0.32
CA PHE A 182 15.49 20.01 -0.71
C PHE A 182 16.52 20.89 -1.44
N PHE A 183 17.81 20.71 -1.18
CA PHE A 183 18.87 21.43 -1.89
C PHE A 183 19.13 20.83 -3.28
N ILE A 184 18.98 19.53 -3.43
CA ILE A 184 19.22 18.83 -4.70
C ILE A 184 17.99 18.92 -5.62
N LEU A 185 16.79 19.04 -5.07
CA LEU A 185 15.53 18.97 -5.80
C LEU A 185 15.42 19.96 -6.98
N PRO A 186 15.84 21.25 -6.89
CA PRO A 186 15.82 22.17 -8.02
C PRO A 186 16.68 21.70 -9.20
N ILE A 187 17.87 21.16 -8.89
CA ILE A 187 18.80 20.63 -9.91
C ILE A 187 18.20 19.39 -10.55
N LEU A 188 17.65 18.46 -9.75
CA LEU A 188 17.00 17.26 -10.25
C LEU A 188 15.80 17.59 -11.14
N ARG A 189 15.00 18.61 -10.80
CA ARG A 189 13.89 19.08 -11.63
C ARG A 189 14.36 19.56 -13.01
N LEU A 190 15.43 20.33 -13.05
CA LEU A 190 15.97 20.85 -14.29
C LEU A 190 16.50 19.72 -15.19
N THR A 191 17.13 18.71 -14.58
CA THR A 191 17.70 17.56 -15.29
C THR A 191 16.67 16.46 -15.58
N ALA A 192 15.50 16.47 -14.94
CA ALA A 192 14.48 15.42 -15.07
C ALA A 192 13.95 15.27 -16.50
N GLN A 193 13.98 16.32 -17.32
CA GLN A 193 13.56 16.26 -18.72
C GLN A 193 14.42 15.29 -19.52
N PHE A 194 15.72 15.18 -19.22
CA PHE A 194 16.67 14.33 -19.91
C PHE A 194 16.94 13.02 -19.15
N LEU A 195 17.00 13.08 -17.83
CA LEU A 195 17.41 11.97 -16.96
C LEU A 195 16.24 11.34 -16.17
N GLY A 196 15.02 11.83 -16.36
CA GLY A 196 13.87 11.45 -15.54
C GLY A 196 13.59 9.96 -15.48
N ARG A 197 13.87 9.22 -16.55
CA ARG A 197 13.72 7.76 -16.62
C ARG A 197 14.93 6.96 -16.10
N MET A 198 16.01 7.62 -15.72
CA MET A 198 17.13 6.95 -15.06
C MET A 198 16.69 6.48 -13.69
N THR A 199 17.10 5.27 -13.31
CA THR A 199 16.75 4.69 -12.01
C THR A 199 17.96 4.65 -11.10
N VAL A 200 17.71 4.92 -9.82
CA VAL A 200 18.66 4.81 -8.72
C VAL A 200 18.15 3.82 -7.67
N LYS A 201 19.06 3.27 -6.88
CA LYS A 201 18.65 2.33 -5.80
C LYS A 201 17.73 3.06 -4.80
N THR A 202 16.57 2.48 -4.51
CA THR A 202 15.59 3.02 -3.57
C THR A 202 16.17 3.20 -2.16
N THR A 203 17.13 2.32 -1.78
CA THR A 203 17.86 2.40 -0.49
C THR A 203 18.65 3.70 -0.27
N ARG A 204 18.85 4.51 -1.31
CA ARG A 204 19.46 5.85 -1.17
C ARG A 204 18.52 6.88 -0.55
N PHE A 205 17.21 6.64 -0.59
CA PHE A 205 16.18 7.57 -0.13
C PHE A 205 15.37 6.98 1.02
N VAL A 206 15.15 5.66 1.01
CA VAL A 206 14.27 4.95 1.94
C VAL A 206 15.11 4.09 2.89
N PRO A 207 14.89 4.18 4.21
CA PRO A 207 15.65 3.43 5.20
C PRO A 207 15.17 1.97 5.31
N PHE A 208 15.43 1.15 4.30
CA PHE A 208 14.99 -0.26 4.24
C PHE A 208 15.46 -1.13 5.42
N ARG A 209 16.48 -0.71 6.15
CA ARG A 209 16.89 -1.40 7.38
C ARG A 209 15.82 -1.34 8.48
N ALA A 210 14.94 -0.35 8.42
CA ALA A 210 13.83 -0.16 9.34
C ALA A 210 12.50 -0.78 8.80
N LEU A 211 12.52 -1.49 7.67
CA LEU A 211 11.31 -2.10 7.10
C LEU A 211 10.75 -3.19 8.01
N SER A 212 11.58 -4.11 8.46
CA SER A 212 11.22 -5.11 9.45
C SER A 212 12.32 -5.22 10.52
N LYS A 213 12.00 -5.89 11.63
CA LYS A 213 12.98 -6.17 12.69
C LYS A 213 13.98 -7.27 12.34
N ASP A 214 13.81 -7.94 11.19
CA ASP A 214 14.71 -8.99 10.72
C ASP A 214 15.53 -8.50 9.51
N PRO A 215 16.85 -8.27 9.68
CA PRO A 215 17.72 -7.82 8.59
C PRO A 215 17.78 -8.80 7.40
N GLU A 216 17.64 -10.11 7.65
CA GLU A 216 17.68 -11.13 6.60
C GLU A 216 16.45 -11.01 5.69
N PHE A 217 15.27 -10.73 6.26
CA PHE A 217 14.06 -10.43 5.48
C PHE A 217 14.27 -9.20 4.60
N ASN A 218 14.78 -8.12 5.19
CA ASN A 218 15.02 -6.86 4.49
C ASN A 218 16.00 -7.04 3.31
N ASP A 219 17.09 -7.78 3.53
CA ASP A 219 18.10 -8.06 2.49
C ASP A 219 17.52 -8.96 1.38
N LEU A 220 16.70 -9.95 1.73
CA LEU A 220 16.10 -10.86 0.76
C LEU A 220 15.08 -10.14 -0.11
N LEU A 221 14.26 -9.26 0.47
CA LEU A 221 13.33 -8.41 -0.27
C LEU A 221 14.05 -7.51 -1.28
N LEU A 222 15.19 -6.94 -0.91
CA LEU A 222 15.98 -6.10 -1.82
C LEU A 222 16.65 -6.87 -2.97
N ARG A 223 16.76 -8.20 -2.86
CA ARG A 223 17.25 -9.08 -3.94
C ARG A 223 16.14 -9.58 -4.85
N ASP A 224 14.89 -9.43 -4.44
CA ASP A 224 13.74 -9.86 -5.24
C ASP A 224 13.68 -9.04 -6.56
N PRO A 225 13.74 -9.69 -7.73
CA PRO A 225 13.73 -9.02 -9.02
C PRO A 225 12.42 -8.30 -9.33
N TYR A 226 11.34 -8.64 -8.62
CA TYR A 226 10.01 -8.02 -8.77
C TYR A 226 9.76 -6.91 -7.75
N SER A 227 10.58 -6.84 -6.69
CA SER A 227 10.58 -5.73 -5.74
C SER A 227 11.08 -4.44 -6.41
N GLY A 228 10.51 -3.32 -6.03
CA GLY A 228 10.92 -1.99 -6.49
C GLY A 228 12.21 -1.49 -5.84
N ASN A 229 13.30 -2.25 -5.91
CA ASN A 229 14.59 -1.87 -5.34
C ASN A 229 15.26 -0.68 -6.06
N LYS A 230 14.62 -0.16 -7.11
CA LYS A 230 15.02 1.05 -7.86
C LYS A 230 13.84 2.00 -7.98
N ILE A 231 14.13 3.30 -8.08
CA ILE A 231 13.17 4.35 -8.37
C ILE A 231 13.72 5.26 -9.46
N SER A 232 12.88 5.67 -10.40
CA SER A 232 13.27 6.65 -11.41
C SER A 232 13.41 8.05 -10.79
N VAL A 233 14.27 8.87 -11.38
CA VAL A 233 14.46 10.26 -10.96
C VAL A 233 13.11 11.01 -10.99
N ARG A 234 12.32 10.83 -12.07
CA ARG A 234 10.98 11.44 -12.16
C ARG A 234 10.03 10.93 -11.08
N GLY A 235 10.09 9.63 -10.73
CA GLY A 235 9.30 9.05 -9.65
C GLY A 235 9.62 9.68 -8.30
N ALA A 236 10.92 9.76 -7.95
CA ALA A 236 11.35 10.38 -6.71
C ALA A 236 10.96 11.87 -6.63
N ILE A 237 11.12 12.63 -7.71
CA ILE A 237 10.72 14.03 -7.79
C ILE A 237 9.21 14.16 -7.60
N SER A 238 8.40 13.33 -8.29
CA SER A 238 6.95 13.42 -8.24
C SER A 238 6.39 13.15 -6.84
N LEU A 239 6.97 12.20 -6.09
CA LEU A 239 6.58 11.94 -4.70
C LEU A 239 6.79 13.15 -3.78
N VAL A 240 7.77 14.01 -4.05
CA VAL A 240 8.04 15.20 -3.22
C VAL A 240 7.30 16.44 -3.72
N THR A 241 6.94 16.51 -5.01
CA THR A 241 6.48 17.76 -5.64
C THR A 241 5.04 17.75 -6.10
N GLN A 242 4.45 16.58 -6.32
CA GLN A 242 3.10 16.39 -6.85
C GLN A 242 2.13 15.76 -5.83
N SER A 243 2.63 15.44 -4.65
CA SER A 243 1.92 14.66 -3.65
C SER A 243 1.06 15.46 -2.67
N LYS A 244 0.93 16.78 -2.90
CA LYS A 244 -0.01 17.57 -2.09
C LYS A 244 -1.43 17.09 -2.35
N PRO A 245 -2.19 16.74 -1.31
CA PRO A 245 -3.57 16.28 -1.48
C PRO A 245 -4.45 17.35 -2.14
N ASP A 246 -5.34 16.92 -3.05
CA ASP A 246 -6.29 17.81 -3.73
C ASP A 246 -7.37 18.33 -2.77
N ILE A 247 -7.67 17.57 -1.70
CA ILE A 247 -8.57 17.96 -0.61
C ILE A 247 -7.75 18.08 0.68
N PRO A 248 -7.84 19.20 1.43
CA PRO A 248 -7.25 19.29 2.76
C PRO A 248 -7.79 18.19 3.69
N HIS A 249 -6.95 17.67 4.57
CA HIS A 249 -7.32 16.58 5.49
C HIS A 249 -8.59 16.90 6.29
N GLU A 250 -8.76 18.13 6.71
CA GLU A 250 -9.91 18.62 7.47
C GLU A 250 -11.24 18.56 6.69
N LYS A 251 -11.17 18.50 5.36
CA LYS A 251 -12.33 18.39 4.47
C LYS A 251 -12.60 16.96 3.99
N TYR A 252 -11.76 16.01 4.35
CA TYR A 252 -11.99 14.60 4.03
C TYR A 252 -12.95 13.99 5.05
N LEU A 253 -14.18 13.68 4.62
CA LEU A 253 -15.29 13.31 5.50
C LEU A 253 -15.68 11.81 5.44
N LYS A 254 -15.18 11.06 4.44
CA LYS A 254 -15.49 9.62 4.31
C LYS A 254 -14.89 8.81 5.47
N PRO A 255 -15.42 7.60 5.73
CA PRO A 255 -14.90 6.71 6.76
C PRO A 255 -13.42 6.37 6.56
N VAL A 256 -12.62 6.37 7.62
CA VAL A 256 -11.18 6.06 7.57
C VAL A 256 -10.74 5.17 8.72
N LEU A 257 -10.19 4.01 8.39
CA LEU A 257 -9.40 3.21 9.32
C LEU A 257 -7.91 3.47 9.07
N VAL A 258 -7.18 3.83 10.12
CA VAL A 258 -5.72 3.92 10.11
C VAL A 258 -5.14 2.96 11.13
N CYS A 259 -4.32 2.03 10.65
CA CYS A 259 -3.53 1.12 11.46
C CYS A 259 -2.05 1.52 11.39
N GLN A 260 -1.37 1.51 12.54
CA GLN A 260 0.02 1.96 12.62
C GLN A 260 0.79 1.12 13.64
N PRO A 261 1.94 0.51 13.28
CA PRO A 261 2.82 -0.04 14.29
C PRO A 261 3.38 1.04 15.21
N ASP A 262 3.25 0.86 16.52
CA ASP A 262 3.68 1.84 17.52
C ASP A 262 5.22 1.92 17.63
N ASP A 263 5.92 0.89 17.20
CA ASP A 263 7.37 0.77 17.16
C ASP A 263 7.96 0.87 15.74
N ASP A 264 7.25 1.53 14.84
CA ASP A 264 7.67 1.77 13.46
C ASP A 264 8.78 2.84 13.38
N GLU A 265 9.98 2.40 13.01
CA GLU A 265 11.15 3.27 12.83
C GLU A 265 11.25 3.82 11.40
N MET A 266 10.55 3.23 10.43
CA MET A 266 10.55 3.66 9.03
C MET A 266 9.60 4.81 8.79
N THR A 267 8.38 4.70 9.35
CA THR A 267 7.35 5.75 9.36
C THR A 267 6.88 5.95 10.79
N ARG A 268 7.49 6.89 11.49
CA ARG A 268 7.20 7.11 12.91
C ARG A 268 5.73 7.38 13.14
N PRO A 269 5.10 6.79 14.18
CA PRO A 269 3.66 6.94 14.49
C PRO A 269 3.21 8.40 14.61
N TYR A 270 4.12 9.28 14.99
CA TYR A 270 3.87 10.72 15.06
C TYR A 270 3.30 11.29 13.76
N HIS A 271 3.90 10.94 12.61
CA HIS A 271 3.47 11.47 11.31
C HIS A 271 2.08 10.96 10.92
N THR A 272 1.79 9.70 11.18
CA THR A 272 0.48 9.12 10.96
C THR A 272 -0.58 9.75 11.87
N LYS A 273 -0.27 9.91 13.17
CA LYS A 273 -1.18 10.58 14.13
C LYS A 273 -1.44 12.03 13.75
N LYS A 274 -0.42 12.74 13.24
CA LYS A 274 -0.56 14.13 12.75
C LYS A 274 -1.60 14.25 11.65
N VAL A 275 -1.59 13.34 10.66
CA VAL A 275 -2.59 13.30 9.59
C VAL A 275 -3.94 12.84 10.14
N PHE A 276 -3.99 11.74 10.88
CA PHE A 276 -5.23 11.18 11.44
C PHE A 276 -6.01 12.21 12.26
N ASN A 277 -5.32 12.99 13.11
CA ASN A 277 -5.98 14.01 13.94
C ASN A 277 -6.61 15.13 13.11
N ARG A 278 -6.05 15.41 11.93
CA ARG A 278 -6.53 16.45 11.01
C ARG A 278 -7.69 15.99 10.12
N LEU A 279 -7.92 14.67 9.96
CA LEU A 279 -9.04 14.19 9.14
C LEU A 279 -10.37 14.70 9.68
N GLY A 280 -11.19 15.29 8.81
CA GLY A 280 -12.52 15.81 9.13
C GLY A 280 -13.59 14.74 9.33
N SER A 281 -13.29 13.48 8.97
CA SER A 281 -14.22 12.35 9.13
C SER A 281 -14.63 12.16 10.58
N MET A 282 -15.93 12.04 10.81
CA MET A 282 -16.50 11.64 12.09
C MET A 282 -16.44 10.11 12.31
N GLN A 283 -16.33 9.34 11.22
CA GLN A 283 -16.22 7.88 11.22
C GLN A 283 -14.77 7.47 10.98
N LYS A 284 -13.88 7.83 11.91
CA LYS A 284 -12.46 7.47 11.83
C LYS A 284 -12.01 6.66 13.02
N MET A 285 -11.19 5.64 12.76
CA MET A 285 -10.62 4.74 13.76
C MET A 285 -9.10 4.65 13.62
N TYR A 286 -8.38 4.71 14.74
CA TYR A 286 -6.94 4.50 14.81
C TYR A 286 -6.64 3.26 15.64
N VAL A 287 -5.81 2.35 15.12
CA VAL A 287 -5.42 1.12 15.82
C VAL A 287 -3.90 0.97 15.83
N GLY A 288 -3.33 0.83 17.03
CA GLY A 288 -1.90 0.57 17.24
C GLY A 288 -1.55 -0.91 17.12
N PHE A 289 -0.36 -1.20 16.63
CA PHE A 289 0.19 -2.56 16.46
C PHE A 289 1.64 -2.61 16.91
N ASP A 290 2.13 -3.84 17.16
CA ASP A 290 3.55 -4.11 17.39
C ASP A 290 4.17 -4.82 16.19
N GLY A 291 5.49 -4.74 16.03
CA GLY A 291 6.24 -5.55 15.06
C GLY A 291 7.00 -4.80 13.98
N GLY A 292 7.14 -3.48 14.11
CA GLY A 292 7.83 -2.62 13.13
C GLY A 292 6.97 -2.33 11.90
N HIS A 293 7.55 -1.65 10.92
CA HIS A 293 6.83 -1.19 9.72
C HIS A 293 6.14 -2.32 8.94
N PHE A 294 6.86 -3.42 8.74
CA PHE A 294 6.33 -4.67 8.16
C PHE A 294 6.49 -5.80 9.18
N PRO A 295 5.44 -6.11 9.97
CA PRO A 295 5.50 -7.17 10.97
C PRO A 295 5.75 -8.54 10.35
N LEU A 296 6.52 -9.39 11.04
CA LEU A 296 6.82 -10.75 10.56
C LEU A 296 6.07 -11.84 11.36
N THR A 297 4.96 -11.47 11.99
CA THR A 297 4.15 -12.39 12.81
C THR A 297 2.71 -12.46 12.32
N LEU A 298 2.19 -13.66 12.13
CA LEU A 298 0.81 -13.86 11.67
C LEU A 298 -0.24 -13.39 12.67
N SER A 299 0.08 -13.35 13.97
CA SER A 299 -0.85 -12.84 14.99
C SER A 299 -1.16 -11.35 14.81
N THR A 300 -0.18 -10.55 14.37
CA THR A 300 -0.39 -9.14 14.04
C THR A 300 -1.40 -8.98 12.89
N TYR A 301 -1.27 -9.80 11.85
CA TYR A 301 -2.17 -9.76 10.70
C TYR A 301 -3.57 -10.34 10.99
N LYS A 302 -3.68 -11.27 11.94
CA LYS A 302 -4.99 -11.68 12.46
C LYS A 302 -5.70 -10.51 13.15
N LYS A 303 -5.00 -9.79 14.04
CA LYS A 303 -5.50 -8.56 14.69
C LYS A 303 -5.85 -7.48 13.66
N TRP A 304 -5.06 -7.35 12.58
CA TRP A 304 -5.37 -6.48 11.45
C TRP A 304 -6.71 -6.82 10.83
N GLY A 305 -6.95 -8.08 10.44
CA GLY A 305 -8.22 -8.53 9.87
C GLY A 305 -9.41 -8.27 10.80
N GLU A 306 -9.24 -8.49 12.12
CA GLU A 306 -10.26 -8.19 13.15
C GLU A 306 -10.53 -6.68 13.24
N SER A 307 -9.50 -5.84 13.18
CA SER A 307 -9.64 -4.39 13.22
C SER A 307 -10.39 -3.83 12.01
N VAL A 308 -10.11 -4.36 10.81
CA VAL A 308 -10.85 -4.01 9.59
C VAL A 308 -12.30 -4.45 9.69
N GLN A 309 -12.56 -5.67 10.19
CA GLN A 309 -13.93 -6.15 10.39
C GLN A 309 -14.71 -5.25 11.35
N ASN A 310 -14.16 -4.96 12.52
CA ASN A 310 -14.81 -4.09 13.52
C ASN A 310 -15.11 -2.70 12.96
N PHE A 311 -14.17 -2.14 12.17
CA PHE A 311 -14.39 -0.86 11.52
C PHE A 311 -15.55 -0.90 10.53
N ILE A 312 -15.56 -1.86 9.59
CA ILE A 312 -16.63 -1.98 8.58
C ILE A 312 -17.99 -2.27 9.23
N GLU A 313 -18.03 -3.09 10.28
CA GLU A 313 -19.27 -3.37 11.03
C GLU A 313 -19.80 -2.14 11.76
N SER A 314 -18.91 -1.29 12.32
CA SER A 314 -19.30 -0.05 12.97
C SER A 314 -19.98 0.96 12.03
N LEU A 315 -19.65 0.92 10.73
CA LEU A 315 -20.30 1.79 9.74
C LEU A 315 -21.76 1.39 9.50
N LYS A 316 -22.08 0.08 9.52
CA LYS A 316 -23.45 -0.43 9.33
C LYS A 316 -24.38 -0.05 10.48
N THR A 317 -23.87 0.00 11.72
CA THR A 317 -24.68 0.35 12.89
C THR A 317 -25.05 1.82 12.95
N ASN A 318 -24.18 2.70 12.42
CA ASN A 318 -24.44 4.14 12.40
C ASN A 318 -25.51 4.54 11.35
N ASP A 319 -25.61 3.82 10.22
CA ASP A 319 -26.66 4.05 9.21
C ASP A 319 -28.06 3.78 9.77
N HIS A 320 -28.23 2.79 10.66
CA HIS A 320 -29.52 2.48 11.28
C HIS A 320 -29.95 3.48 12.37
N SER A 321 -29.01 4.20 12.98
CA SER A 321 -29.32 5.19 14.00
C SER A 321 -29.83 6.52 13.43
N THR A 322 -29.49 6.84 12.19
CA THR A 322 -29.91 8.07 11.50
C THR A 322 -31.34 7.95 10.93
N ILE A 323 -31.78 6.74 10.58
CA ILE A 323 -33.12 6.50 10.01
C ILE A 323 -34.22 6.59 11.10
N ASN A 324 -33.87 6.34 12.36
CA ASN A 324 -34.87 6.35 13.48
C ASN A 324 -35.03 7.73 14.15
N GLN A 325 -34.46 8.82 13.63
CA GLN A 325 -34.61 10.17 14.18
C GLN A 325 -35.45 11.11 13.29
N GLU A 326 -36.01 10.63 12.17
CA GLU A 326 -36.88 11.40 11.27
C GLU A 326 -38.36 10.98 11.29
N ASP A 327 -38.81 10.24 12.33
CA ASP A 327 -40.23 9.93 12.56
C ASP A 327 -40.81 10.74 13.73
#